data_f090f8522a62382bb64c32b314c5949c
#
_entry.id   f090f8522a62382bb64c32b314c5949c
#
_cell.length_a   1.000
_cell.length_b   1.000
_cell.length_c   1.000
_cell.angle_alpha   90.00
_cell.angle_beta   90.00
_cell.angle_gamma   90.00
#
_symmetry.space_group_name_H-M   'P 1'
#
loop_
_entity.id
_entity.type
_entity.pdbx_description
1 polymer ?
#
loop_
_entity_poly.entity_id
_entity_poly.type
_entity_poly.pdbx_seq_one_letter_code
_entity_poly.pdbx_strand_id
1 'polypeptide(L)'
;MTEHATPALELMADQDGERLDQFLARRLDGASRTQARQLIDDGLVRIDGSLERPAYKLRFGELIAVYPRASSPVEAPIEVELSVVYEDDHLAVIDKPANLTVHPAPGETQPTLIGAILHRWPEVSTISEDDPEADPLRPGLVHRLDRDTTGLLMIAKDAQTLASLRDQLRARTMDKRYLALVVGAPDPPAGLIDAPIGRDPADPRRMAILDRARPSQTGYETVEQFSDAALLECRLITGRTHQIRVHLSAVGHPIAGDTMYGMPTPLINRQALHATRLTIRHPVSDEPLTLESGPPADVRNLLSHLREGELLLGDQPVPRTQRASADAAHRRSRSGSRGRRRRTQRIR
;
A
#
# COMPACT_ATOMS: atom_id res chain seq x y z
N MET A 1 28.43 -21.75 -13.16
CA MET A 1 29.24 -20.78 -13.93
C MET A 1 28.33 -19.54 -14.06
N THR A 2 28.53 -18.57 -13.21
CA THR A 2 27.76 -17.31 -13.21
C THR A 2 28.28 -16.46 -14.37
N GLU A 3 27.44 -16.25 -15.40
CA GLU A 3 27.70 -15.26 -16.44
C GLU A 3 27.98 -13.91 -15.76
N HIS A 4 29.13 -13.33 -16.06
CA HIS A 4 29.48 -11.99 -15.57
C HIS A 4 28.62 -10.97 -16.34
N ALA A 5 27.54 -10.51 -15.69
CA ALA A 5 26.80 -9.38 -16.24
C ALA A 5 27.76 -8.19 -16.40
N THR A 6 27.70 -7.51 -17.54
CA THR A 6 28.47 -6.29 -17.79
C THR A 6 27.82 -5.15 -16.98
N PRO A 7 28.61 -4.30 -16.27
CA PRO A 7 28.04 -3.14 -15.59
C PRO A 7 27.42 -2.17 -16.61
N ALA A 8 26.28 -1.61 -16.26
CA ALA A 8 25.62 -0.58 -17.08
C ALA A 8 26.31 0.77 -16.95
N LEU A 9 26.98 1.02 -15.81
CA LEU A 9 27.69 2.25 -15.53
C LEU A 9 28.88 1.96 -14.60
N GLU A 10 30.01 2.56 -14.89
CA GLU A 10 31.18 2.57 -14.03
C GLU A 10 31.51 4.00 -13.60
N LEU A 11 31.68 4.20 -12.33
CA LEU A 11 32.00 5.50 -11.72
C LEU A 11 33.24 5.38 -10.87
N MET A 12 34.04 6.43 -10.78
CA MET A 12 35.18 6.52 -9.85
C MET A 12 34.85 7.45 -8.68
N ALA A 13 35.16 7.02 -7.46
CA ALA A 13 35.07 7.86 -6.29
C ALA A 13 35.99 9.08 -6.43
N ASP A 14 35.40 10.27 -6.33
CA ASP A 14 36.09 11.57 -6.54
C ASP A 14 36.53 12.21 -5.22
N GLN A 15 36.21 11.62 -4.05
CA GLN A 15 36.68 12.10 -2.75
C GLN A 15 36.61 10.98 -1.68
N ASP A 16 37.40 11.15 -0.60
CA ASP A 16 37.40 10.26 0.53
C ASP A 16 36.23 10.51 1.48
N GLY A 17 35.69 9.44 2.07
CA GLY A 17 34.77 9.51 3.20
C GLY A 17 33.32 9.80 2.86
N GLU A 18 32.98 10.05 1.58
CA GLU A 18 31.59 10.16 1.13
C GLU A 18 30.88 8.80 1.26
N ARG A 19 29.64 8.82 1.68
CA ARG A 19 28.85 7.57 1.78
C ARG A 19 28.41 7.10 0.40
N LEU A 20 28.45 5.79 0.16
CA LEU A 20 28.07 5.18 -1.12
C LEU A 20 26.65 5.58 -1.56
N ASP A 21 25.67 5.59 -0.62
CA ASP A 21 24.29 6.00 -0.92
C ASP A 21 24.15 7.48 -1.31
N GLN A 22 25.03 8.34 -0.82
CA GLN A 22 25.08 9.77 -1.17
C GLN A 22 25.79 9.99 -2.49
N PHE A 23 26.93 9.34 -2.70
CA PHE A 23 27.68 9.39 -3.94
C PHE A 23 26.83 8.98 -5.14
N LEU A 24 26.14 7.84 -5.05
CA LEU A 24 25.26 7.36 -6.12
C LEU A 24 24.08 8.32 -6.38
N ALA A 25 23.44 8.85 -5.33
CA ALA A 25 22.37 9.84 -5.50
C ALA A 25 22.84 11.14 -6.19
N ARG A 26 24.14 11.49 -6.05
CA ARG A 26 24.74 12.67 -6.71
C ARG A 26 25.17 12.38 -8.14
N ARG A 27 25.59 11.16 -8.45
CA ARG A 27 26.21 10.78 -9.73
C ARG A 27 25.25 10.13 -10.72
N LEU A 28 24.14 9.57 -10.25
CA LEU A 28 23.10 9.00 -11.10
C LEU A 28 22.04 10.07 -11.38
N ASP A 29 21.88 10.44 -12.62
CA ASP A 29 20.90 11.45 -13.05
C ASP A 29 19.49 11.07 -12.60
N GLY A 30 18.82 11.98 -11.86
CA GLY A 30 17.46 11.78 -11.37
C GLY A 30 17.30 10.79 -10.20
N ALA A 31 18.38 10.15 -9.72
CA ALA A 31 18.26 9.17 -8.64
C ALA A 31 18.15 9.85 -7.26
N SER A 32 17.09 9.56 -6.54
CA SER A 32 17.00 9.92 -5.12
C SER A 32 17.91 9.02 -4.26
N ARG A 33 18.28 9.51 -3.07
CA ARG A 33 19.05 8.71 -2.10
C ARG A 33 18.37 7.39 -1.73
N THR A 34 17.05 7.36 -1.74
CA THR A 34 16.27 6.13 -1.48
C THR A 34 16.44 5.12 -2.62
N GLN A 35 16.45 5.58 -3.87
CA GLN A 35 16.70 4.74 -5.04
C GLN A 35 18.15 4.23 -5.07
N ALA A 36 19.13 5.10 -4.79
CA ALA A 36 20.53 4.72 -4.66
C ALA A 36 20.73 3.63 -3.58
N ARG A 37 20.10 3.80 -2.43
CA ARG A 37 20.12 2.80 -1.36
C ARG A 37 19.50 1.49 -1.80
N GLN A 38 18.38 1.52 -2.52
CA GLN A 38 17.72 0.31 -3.02
C GLN A 38 18.61 -0.47 -3.99
N LEU A 39 19.31 0.23 -4.90
CA LEU A 39 20.29 -0.41 -5.81
C LEU A 39 21.38 -1.15 -5.03
N ILE A 40 21.87 -0.57 -3.93
CA ILE A 40 22.90 -1.20 -3.10
C ILE A 40 22.34 -2.41 -2.35
N ASP A 41 21.17 -2.24 -1.72
CA ASP A 41 20.50 -3.31 -0.95
C ASP A 41 20.08 -4.49 -1.86
N ASP A 42 19.81 -4.24 -3.15
CA ASP A 42 19.51 -5.25 -4.18
C ASP A 42 20.78 -5.94 -4.73
N GLY A 43 21.99 -5.53 -4.28
CA GLY A 43 23.28 -6.11 -4.72
C GLY A 43 23.68 -5.71 -6.13
N LEU A 44 23.08 -4.64 -6.69
CA LEU A 44 23.36 -4.12 -8.04
C LEU A 44 24.54 -3.13 -8.08
N VAL A 45 25.19 -2.89 -6.96
CA VAL A 45 26.34 -1.99 -6.85
C VAL A 45 27.51 -2.74 -6.26
N ARG A 46 28.65 -2.68 -6.92
CA ARG A 46 29.91 -3.26 -6.43
C ARG A 46 31.01 -2.20 -6.39
N ILE A 47 31.85 -2.27 -5.37
CA ILE A 47 33.06 -1.46 -5.24
C ILE A 47 34.24 -2.40 -5.39
N ASP A 48 35.09 -2.16 -6.40
CA ASP A 48 36.20 -3.03 -6.76
C ASP A 48 35.79 -4.52 -6.79
N GLY A 49 34.60 -4.81 -7.31
CA GLY A 49 34.01 -6.14 -7.41
C GLY A 49 33.29 -6.65 -6.16
N SER A 50 33.35 -5.97 -5.02
CA SER A 50 32.77 -6.39 -3.75
C SER A 50 31.42 -5.70 -3.47
N LEU A 51 30.49 -6.42 -2.80
CA LEU A 51 29.26 -5.84 -2.31
C LEU A 51 29.50 -5.10 -1.00
N GLU A 52 28.96 -3.87 -0.90
CA GLU A 52 29.10 -3.03 0.26
C GLU A 52 27.75 -2.50 0.75
N ARG A 53 27.70 -2.07 2.02
CA ARG A 53 26.48 -1.50 2.62
C ARG A 53 26.26 -0.03 2.18
N PRO A 54 25.04 0.51 2.19
CA PRO A 54 24.78 1.90 1.79
C PRO A 54 25.58 2.96 2.55
N ALA A 55 25.98 2.65 3.78
CA ALA A 55 26.75 3.55 4.64
C ALA A 55 28.27 3.41 4.47
N TYR A 56 28.74 2.57 3.52
CA TYR A 56 30.16 2.43 3.22
C TYR A 56 30.76 3.81 2.86
N LYS A 57 31.93 4.10 3.41
CA LYS A 57 32.67 5.34 3.12
C LYS A 57 33.67 5.08 2.02
N LEU A 58 33.43 5.67 0.89
CA LEU A 58 34.28 5.56 -0.30
C LEU A 58 35.68 6.11 -0.03
N ARG A 59 36.66 5.54 -0.71
CA ARG A 59 38.01 6.04 -0.83
C ARG A 59 38.24 6.61 -2.22
N PHE A 60 39.03 7.68 -2.33
CA PHE A 60 39.37 8.26 -3.61
C PHE A 60 39.94 7.20 -4.56
N GLY A 61 39.41 7.14 -5.79
CA GLY A 61 39.84 6.19 -6.81
C GLY A 61 39.21 4.81 -6.78
N GLU A 62 38.38 4.47 -5.81
CA GLU A 62 37.60 3.20 -5.85
C GLU A 62 36.66 3.19 -7.06
N LEU A 63 36.59 2.05 -7.75
CA LEU A 63 35.68 1.81 -8.88
C LEU A 63 34.32 1.32 -8.41
N ILE A 64 33.29 2.09 -8.69
CA ILE A 64 31.90 1.74 -8.41
C ILE A 64 31.26 1.26 -9.70
N ALA A 65 30.99 -0.04 -9.79
CA ALA A 65 30.27 -0.66 -10.89
C ALA A 65 28.78 -0.78 -10.52
N VAL A 66 27.92 -0.15 -11.32
CA VAL A 66 26.45 -0.26 -11.20
C VAL A 66 25.97 -1.22 -12.28
N TYR A 67 25.39 -2.31 -11.87
CA TYR A 67 24.83 -3.32 -12.76
C TYR A 67 23.39 -2.97 -13.12
N PRO A 68 22.96 -3.24 -14.35
CA PRO A 68 21.56 -3.11 -14.69
C PRO A 68 20.77 -4.03 -13.75
N ARG A 69 19.66 -3.53 -13.23
CA ARG A 69 18.70 -4.47 -12.64
C ARG A 69 18.40 -5.47 -13.74
N ALA A 70 18.72 -6.75 -13.51
CA ALA A 70 18.21 -7.79 -14.40
C ALA A 70 16.72 -7.45 -14.54
N SER A 71 16.28 -7.12 -15.74
CA SER A 71 14.87 -6.98 -16.01
C SER A 71 14.28 -8.29 -15.51
N SER A 72 13.68 -8.26 -14.31
CA SER A 72 12.75 -9.35 -13.97
C SER A 72 11.88 -9.43 -15.20
N PRO A 73 11.76 -10.57 -15.86
CA PRO A 73 11.03 -10.65 -17.11
C PRO A 73 9.71 -9.94 -16.84
N VAL A 74 9.43 -8.92 -17.65
CA VAL A 74 8.09 -8.30 -17.65
C VAL A 74 7.17 -9.49 -17.62
N GLU A 75 6.33 -9.56 -16.60
CA GLU A 75 5.52 -10.73 -16.37
C GLU A 75 4.82 -11.11 -17.68
N ALA A 76 4.84 -12.38 -18.05
CA ALA A 76 4.23 -12.81 -19.30
C ALA A 76 2.72 -12.50 -19.24
N PRO A 77 2.14 -11.96 -20.32
CA PRO A 77 0.70 -11.78 -20.42
C PRO A 77 -0.03 -13.10 -20.12
N ILE A 78 -0.98 -13.06 -19.21
CA ILE A 78 -1.76 -14.24 -18.80
C ILE A 78 -3.24 -13.91 -18.95
N GLU A 79 -4.00 -14.78 -19.63
CA GLU A 79 -5.43 -14.64 -19.77
C GLU A 79 -6.13 -14.87 -18.43
N VAL A 80 -6.60 -13.78 -17.82
CA VAL A 80 -7.46 -13.78 -16.64
C VAL A 80 -8.59 -12.81 -16.93
N GLU A 81 -9.83 -13.26 -16.77
CA GLU A 81 -11.00 -12.40 -16.96
C GLU A 81 -11.01 -11.31 -15.90
N LEU A 82 -10.96 -10.05 -16.34
CA LEU A 82 -11.05 -8.86 -15.48
C LEU A 82 -12.43 -8.22 -15.63
N SER A 83 -13.13 -8.03 -14.53
CA SER A 83 -14.38 -7.28 -14.50
C SER A 83 -14.07 -5.78 -14.62
N VAL A 84 -14.31 -5.22 -15.83
CA VAL A 84 -14.08 -3.80 -16.12
C VAL A 84 -15.31 -2.99 -15.72
N VAL A 85 -15.13 -2.02 -14.82
CA VAL A 85 -16.19 -1.11 -14.34
C VAL A 85 -16.25 0.16 -15.18
N TYR A 86 -15.09 0.62 -15.65
CA TYR A 86 -14.94 1.79 -16.51
C TYR A 86 -13.74 1.60 -17.43
N GLU A 87 -13.87 2.03 -18.68
CA GLU A 87 -12.75 2.02 -19.63
C GLU A 87 -12.94 3.12 -20.68
N ASP A 88 -11.86 3.86 -20.95
CA ASP A 88 -11.72 4.76 -22.09
C ASP A 88 -10.32 4.59 -22.70
N ASP A 89 -9.88 5.53 -23.56
CA ASP A 89 -8.58 5.47 -24.23
C ASP A 89 -7.39 5.62 -23.26
N HIS A 90 -7.58 6.22 -22.08
CA HIS A 90 -6.54 6.62 -21.14
C HIS A 90 -6.57 5.85 -19.82
N LEU A 91 -7.74 5.48 -19.36
CA LEU A 91 -7.97 4.93 -18.03
C LEU A 91 -8.83 3.67 -18.09
N ALA A 92 -8.46 2.64 -17.36
CA ALA A 92 -9.36 1.56 -16.99
C ALA A 92 -9.51 1.45 -15.49
N VAL A 93 -10.71 1.10 -15.02
CA VAL A 93 -10.97 0.75 -13.61
C VAL A 93 -11.65 -0.61 -13.56
N ILE A 94 -11.05 -1.52 -12.83
CA ILE A 94 -11.55 -2.89 -12.67
C ILE A 94 -12.13 -3.11 -11.29
N ASP A 95 -13.01 -4.07 -11.16
CA ASP A 95 -13.37 -4.70 -9.89
C ASP A 95 -12.47 -5.92 -9.66
N LYS A 96 -11.37 -5.70 -8.89
CA LYS A 96 -10.39 -6.75 -8.64
C LYS A 96 -11.01 -7.89 -7.82
N PRO A 97 -10.94 -9.14 -8.28
CA PRO A 97 -11.37 -10.28 -7.48
C PRO A 97 -10.43 -10.54 -6.29
N ALA A 98 -10.88 -11.35 -5.34
CA ALA A 98 -10.02 -11.92 -4.31
C ALA A 98 -9.04 -12.95 -4.90
N ASN A 99 -8.02 -13.32 -4.11
CA ASN A 99 -7.01 -14.32 -4.47
C ASN A 99 -6.19 -13.99 -5.74
N LEU A 100 -6.13 -12.71 -6.12
CA LEU A 100 -5.30 -12.23 -7.23
C LEU A 100 -4.23 -11.29 -6.69
N THR A 101 -2.98 -11.78 -6.68
CA THR A 101 -1.81 -10.97 -6.30
C THR A 101 -1.51 -9.94 -7.39
N VAL A 102 -0.95 -8.80 -7.00
CA VAL A 102 -0.56 -7.77 -7.97
C VAL A 102 0.62 -8.24 -8.82
N HIS A 103 1.63 -8.86 -8.20
CA HIS A 103 2.79 -9.46 -8.84
C HIS A 103 3.26 -10.68 -8.04
N PRO A 104 3.96 -11.64 -8.70
CA PRO A 104 4.36 -12.86 -8.03
C PRO A 104 5.31 -12.56 -6.86
N ALA A 105 5.17 -13.33 -5.78
CA ALA A 105 6.22 -13.46 -4.80
C ALA A 105 7.33 -14.38 -5.35
N PRO A 106 8.59 -14.28 -4.86
CA PRO A 106 9.66 -15.16 -5.28
C PRO A 106 9.24 -16.64 -5.18
N GLY A 107 9.23 -17.36 -6.32
CA GLY A 107 8.82 -18.77 -6.42
C GLY A 107 7.31 -18.99 -6.62
N GLU A 108 6.50 -17.97 -6.74
CA GLU A 108 5.06 -18.06 -7.03
C GLU A 108 4.84 -18.12 -8.55
N THR A 109 4.06 -19.10 -9.02
CA THR A 109 3.74 -19.33 -10.45
C THR A 109 2.26 -19.05 -10.76
N GLN A 110 1.52 -18.52 -9.79
CA GLN A 110 0.10 -18.22 -9.95
C GLN A 110 -0.10 -17.00 -10.85
N PRO A 111 -1.23 -16.95 -11.59
CA PRO A 111 -1.63 -15.76 -12.35
C PRO A 111 -1.61 -14.52 -11.47
N THR A 112 -1.15 -13.40 -12.03
CA THR A 112 -1.11 -12.14 -11.33
C THR A 112 -1.94 -11.07 -12.05
N LEU A 113 -2.24 -10.02 -11.33
CA LEU A 113 -2.95 -8.87 -11.89
C LEU A 113 -2.13 -8.19 -13.00
N ILE A 114 -0.80 -8.10 -12.85
CA ILE A 114 0.06 -7.50 -13.90
C ILE A 114 0.01 -8.33 -15.18
N GLY A 115 0.10 -9.66 -15.08
CA GLY A 115 -0.03 -10.53 -16.25
C GLY A 115 -1.39 -10.37 -16.95
N ALA A 116 -2.48 -10.25 -16.18
CA ALA A 116 -3.81 -10.00 -16.71
C ALA A 116 -3.95 -8.62 -17.38
N ILE A 117 -3.36 -7.57 -16.77
CA ILE A 117 -3.32 -6.21 -17.32
C ILE A 117 -2.57 -6.20 -18.67
N LEU A 118 -1.38 -6.80 -18.72
CA LEU A 118 -0.57 -6.88 -19.94
C LEU A 118 -1.24 -7.69 -21.07
N HIS A 119 -2.03 -8.69 -20.71
CA HIS A 119 -2.83 -9.43 -21.68
C HIS A 119 -3.97 -8.57 -22.25
N ARG A 120 -4.68 -7.85 -21.40
CA ARG A 120 -5.86 -7.05 -21.77
C ARG A 120 -5.49 -5.73 -22.44
N TRP A 121 -4.42 -5.08 -21.98
CA TRP A 121 -3.93 -3.78 -22.42
C TRP A 121 -2.42 -3.84 -22.66
N PRO A 122 -1.96 -4.42 -23.80
CA PRO A 122 -0.53 -4.58 -24.08
C PRO A 122 0.25 -3.26 -24.13
N GLU A 123 -0.43 -2.16 -24.49
CA GLU A 123 0.13 -0.80 -24.55
C GLU A 123 0.68 -0.32 -23.20
N VAL A 124 0.15 -0.83 -22.08
CA VAL A 124 0.59 -0.48 -20.72
C VAL A 124 2.06 -0.86 -20.49
N SER A 125 2.59 -1.83 -21.23
CA SER A 125 3.99 -2.31 -21.07
C SER A 125 5.03 -1.23 -21.34
N THR A 126 4.74 -0.25 -22.18
CA THR A 126 5.68 0.80 -22.61
C THR A 126 5.68 2.03 -21.70
N ILE A 127 4.73 2.14 -20.77
CA ILE A 127 4.58 3.33 -19.90
C ILE A 127 5.86 3.66 -19.13
N SER A 128 6.64 2.66 -18.72
CA SER A 128 7.90 2.88 -18.01
C SER A 128 9.04 3.40 -18.89
N GLU A 129 8.89 3.34 -20.21
CA GLU A 129 9.84 3.91 -21.15
C GLU A 129 9.64 5.42 -21.29
N ASP A 130 8.38 5.88 -21.15
CA ASP A 130 7.96 7.27 -21.29
C ASP A 130 7.93 8.03 -19.94
N ASP A 131 7.91 7.32 -18.81
CA ASP A 131 7.88 7.88 -17.45
C ASP A 131 8.98 7.29 -16.57
N PRO A 132 10.09 8.01 -16.32
CA PRO A 132 11.18 7.55 -15.46
C PRO A 132 10.78 7.28 -13.99
N GLU A 133 9.65 7.82 -13.52
CA GLU A 133 9.11 7.54 -12.19
C GLU A 133 8.21 6.29 -12.18
N ALA A 134 7.87 5.73 -13.34
CA ALA A 134 7.07 4.51 -13.41
C ALA A 134 7.89 3.32 -12.89
N ASP A 135 7.22 2.45 -12.14
CA ASP A 135 7.80 1.18 -11.71
C ASP A 135 7.67 0.17 -12.88
N PRO A 136 8.77 -0.24 -13.53
CA PRO A 136 8.71 -1.16 -14.67
C PRO A 136 8.11 -2.54 -14.29
N LEU A 137 8.09 -2.89 -13.01
CA LEU A 137 7.43 -4.10 -12.51
C LEU A 137 5.93 -3.92 -12.28
N ARG A 138 5.41 -2.70 -12.45
CA ARG A 138 4.01 -2.35 -12.18
C ARG A 138 3.45 -1.41 -13.24
N PRO A 139 3.57 -1.76 -14.52
CA PRO A 139 3.15 -0.90 -15.58
C PRO A 139 1.67 -0.51 -15.41
N GLY A 140 1.36 0.78 -15.57
CA GLY A 140 0.01 1.32 -15.48
C GLY A 140 -0.65 1.32 -14.10
N LEU A 141 -0.08 0.68 -13.08
CA LEU A 141 -0.71 0.65 -11.75
C LEU A 141 -0.55 1.98 -11.02
N VAL A 142 -1.69 2.60 -10.73
CA VAL A 142 -1.77 3.85 -9.97
C VAL A 142 -1.67 3.60 -8.47
N HIS A 143 -2.35 2.57 -7.98
CA HIS A 143 -2.34 2.12 -6.58
C HIS A 143 -2.48 0.60 -6.50
N ARG A 144 -2.52 0.06 -5.29
CA ARG A 144 -2.64 -1.38 -5.08
C ARG A 144 -3.73 -1.73 -4.09
N LEU A 145 -4.28 -2.93 -4.23
CA LEU A 145 -5.05 -3.65 -3.23
C LEU A 145 -4.25 -4.86 -2.74
N ASP A 146 -4.54 -5.32 -1.52
CA ASP A 146 -3.98 -6.57 -1.02
C ASP A 146 -4.53 -7.76 -1.84
N ARG A 147 -3.85 -8.91 -1.82
CA ARG A 147 -4.24 -10.12 -2.57
C ARG A 147 -5.73 -10.42 -2.46
N ASP A 148 -6.23 -10.47 -1.22
CA ASP A 148 -7.59 -10.90 -0.89
C ASP A 148 -8.56 -9.73 -0.65
N THR A 149 -8.11 -8.48 -0.83
CA THR A 149 -8.98 -7.30 -0.88
C THR A 149 -9.57 -7.17 -2.28
N THR A 150 -10.88 -7.05 -2.36
CA THR A 150 -11.63 -6.91 -3.62
C THR A 150 -11.97 -5.46 -3.91
N GLY A 151 -12.43 -5.16 -5.14
CA GLY A 151 -13.02 -3.88 -5.50
C GLY A 151 -12.18 -3.02 -6.43
N LEU A 152 -12.51 -1.75 -6.50
CA LEU A 152 -12.05 -0.81 -7.51
C LEU A 152 -10.53 -0.59 -7.49
N LEU A 153 -9.92 -0.81 -8.66
CA LEU A 153 -8.49 -0.59 -8.90
C LEU A 153 -8.29 0.13 -10.24
N MET A 154 -7.50 1.21 -10.22
CA MET A 154 -7.19 2.03 -11.41
C MET A 154 -5.97 1.51 -12.15
N ILE A 155 -6.05 1.56 -13.47
CA ILE A 155 -4.99 1.22 -14.43
C ILE A 155 -4.88 2.39 -15.41
N ALA A 156 -3.76 3.08 -15.44
CA ALA A 156 -3.45 4.07 -16.46
C ALA A 156 -2.99 3.35 -17.72
N LYS A 157 -3.46 3.78 -18.89
CA LYS A 157 -3.12 3.19 -20.19
C LYS A 157 -1.97 3.92 -20.89
N ASP A 158 -1.60 5.11 -20.38
CA ASP A 158 -0.48 5.92 -20.88
C ASP A 158 0.28 6.61 -19.71
N ALA A 159 1.49 7.11 -20.01
CA ALA A 159 2.39 7.73 -19.03
C ALA A 159 1.82 9.04 -18.45
N GLN A 160 1.16 9.87 -19.28
CA GLN A 160 0.58 11.14 -18.85
C GLN A 160 -0.56 10.90 -17.84
N THR A 161 -1.42 9.95 -18.15
CA THR A 161 -2.50 9.51 -17.25
C THR A 161 -1.96 8.98 -15.93
N LEU A 162 -0.90 8.15 -15.97
CA LEU A 162 -0.26 7.63 -14.78
C LEU A 162 0.30 8.76 -13.91
N ALA A 163 0.99 9.72 -14.50
CA ALA A 163 1.55 10.89 -13.80
C ALA A 163 0.44 11.73 -13.15
N SER A 164 -0.62 12.08 -13.89
CA SER A 164 -1.77 12.84 -13.38
C SER A 164 -2.45 12.15 -12.20
N LEU A 165 -2.72 10.85 -12.30
CA LEU A 165 -3.34 10.09 -11.21
C LEU A 165 -2.43 9.94 -9.99
N ARG A 166 -1.12 9.82 -10.17
CA ARG A 166 -0.16 9.85 -9.06
C ARG A 166 -0.14 11.19 -8.35
N ASP A 167 -0.23 12.29 -9.09
CA ASP A 167 -0.30 13.63 -8.49
C ASP A 167 -1.58 13.82 -7.68
N GLN A 168 -2.72 13.35 -8.15
CA GLN A 168 -3.95 13.33 -7.36
C GLN A 168 -3.82 12.49 -6.08
N LEU A 169 -3.12 11.34 -6.13
CA LEU A 169 -2.81 10.53 -4.94
C LEU A 169 -1.89 11.27 -3.96
N ARG A 170 -0.84 11.93 -4.47
CA ARG A 170 0.12 12.73 -3.65
C ARG A 170 -0.59 13.91 -3.00
N ALA A 171 -1.44 14.61 -3.75
CA ALA A 171 -2.25 15.72 -3.29
C ALA A 171 -3.42 15.30 -2.38
N ARG A 172 -3.74 14.00 -2.29
CA ARG A 172 -4.87 13.44 -1.51
C ARG A 172 -6.22 13.99 -1.94
N THR A 173 -6.39 14.29 -3.23
CA THR A 173 -7.64 14.79 -3.81
C THR A 173 -8.61 13.69 -4.21
N MET A 174 -8.14 12.44 -4.30
CA MET A 174 -9.01 11.29 -4.54
C MET A 174 -9.80 10.92 -3.29
N ASP A 175 -11.10 10.60 -3.45
CA ASP A 175 -11.89 9.97 -2.38
C ASP A 175 -11.98 8.46 -2.63
N LYS A 176 -11.43 7.68 -1.70
CA LYS A 176 -11.40 6.22 -1.75
C LYS A 176 -12.16 5.65 -0.57
N ARG A 177 -13.26 4.96 -0.84
CA ARG A 177 -14.11 4.35 0.17
C ARG A 177 -14.05 2.83 0.10
N TYR A 178 -14.06 2.23 1.27
CA TYR A 178 -14.02 0.79 1.46
C TYR A 178 -15.13 0.36 2.39
N LEU A 179 -15.74 -0.77 2.12
CA LEU A 179 -16.57 -1.49 3.10
C LEU A 179 -15.67 -2.46 3.86
N ALA A 180 -15.75 -2.43 5.18
CA ALA A 180 -15.02 -3.32 6.08
C ALA A 180 -16.00 -3.88 7.10
N LEU A 181 -16.19 -5.21 7.12
CA LEU A 181 -16.89 -5.86 8.22
C LEU A 181 -15.90 -6.14 9.35
N VAL A 182 -16.21 -5.67 10.55
CA VAL A 182 -15.31 -5.77 11.71
C VAL A 182 -15.93 -6.53 12.86
N VAL A 183 -15.10 -7.08 13.73
CA VAL A 183 -15.50 -7.72 14.99
C VAL A 183 -15.92 -6.63 15.98
N GLY A 184 -17.11 -6.80 16.58
CA GLY A 184 -17.71 -5.81 17.47
C GLY A 184 -18.11 -4.53 16.76
N ALA A 185 -18.54 -3.52 17.50
CA ALA A 185 -18.91 -2.21 16.97
C ALA A 185 -18.05 -1.12 17.62
N PRO A 186 -17.44 -0.22 16.83
CA PRO A 186 -16.69 0.91 17.39
C PRO A 186 -17.58 1.87 18.17
N ASP A 187 -17.06 2.36 19.29
CA ASP A 187 -17.64 3.47 20.05
C ASP A 187 -16.55 4.55 20.23
N PRO A 188 -16.73 5.73 19.64
CA PRO A 188 -17.87 6.23 18.86
C PRO A 188 -18.05 5.54 17.49
N PRO A 189 -19.28 5.58 16.90
CA PRO A 189 -19.61 4.89 15.65
C PRO A 189 -18.92 5.51 14.42
N ALA A 190 -18.32 6.69 14.55
CA ALA A 190 -17.52 7.33 13.51
C ALA A 190 -16.27 7.96 14.11
N GLY A 191 -15.17 7.98 13.35
CA GLY A 191 -13.92 8.54 13.84
C GLY A 191 -12.80 8.61 12.80
N LEU A 192 -11.67 9.14 13.25
CA LEU A 192 -10.42 9.18 12.49
C LEU A 192 -9.33 8.45 13.28
N ILE A 193 -8.74 7.43 12.66
CA ILE A 193 -7.55 6.77 13.16
C ILE A 193 -6.35 7.46 12.52
N ASP A 194 -5.59 8.20 13.32
CA ASP A 194 -4.37 8.90 12.91
C ASP A 194 -3.18 8.26 13.64
N ALA A 195 -2.56 7.28 13.00
CA ALA A 195 -1.48 6.51 13.59
C ALA A 195 -0.46 6.10 12.51
N PRO A 196 0.84 6.37 12.69
CA PRO A 196 1.86 6.10 11.67
C PRO A 196 2.11 4.61 11.53
N ILE A 197 2.23 4.14 10.25
CA ILE A 197 2.40 2.73 9.92
C ILE A 197 3.78 2.50 9.29
N GLY A 198 4.46 1.48 9.79
CA GLY A 198 5.73 0.96 9.29
C GLY A 198 5.74 -0.56 9.24
N ARG A 199 6.84 -1.12 8.71
CA ARG A 199 7.05 -2.57 8.70
C ARG A 199 7.30 -3.06 10.13
N ASP A 200 6.63 -4.14 10.52
CA ASP A 200 6.78 -4.73 11.85
C ASP A 200 8.22 -5.29 12.00
N PRO A 201 8.99 -4.84 13.02
CA PRO A 201 10.33 -5.35 13.26
C PRO A 201 10.39 -6.84 13.62
N ALA A 202 9.30 -7.40 14.18
CA ALA A 202 9.22 -8.79 14.61
C ALA A 202 8.79 -9.75 13.48
N ASP A 203 7.96 -9.27 12.54
CA ASP A 203 7.54 -10.04 11.36
C ASP A 203 7.54 -9.15 10.12
N PRO A 204 8.55 -9.26 9.25
CA PRO A 204 8.67 -8.43 8.04
C PRO A 204 7.50 -8.54 7.05
N ARG A 205 6.63 -9.56 7.15
CA ARG A 205 5.42 -9.70 6.32
C ARG A 205 4.29 -8.80 6.80
N ARG A 206 4.35 -8.32 8.05
CA ARG A 206 3.33 -7.50 8.70
C ARG A 206 3.70 -6.01 8.69
N MET A 207 2.66 -5.22 8.84
CA MET A 207 2.78 -3.79 9.15
C MET A 207 2.33 -3.56 10.59
N ALA A 208 2.86 -2.52 11.24
CA ALA A 208 2.53 -2.17 12.62
C ALA A 208 2.46 -0.65 12.79
N ILE A 209 1.76 -0.21 13.83
CA ILE A 209 1.80 1.20 14.27
C ILE A 209 3.12 1.43 15.00
N LEU A 210 3.91 2.39 14.52
CA LEU A 210 5.24 2.71 15.03
C LEU A 210 5.43 4.24 15.07
N ASP A 211 5.83 4.80 16.19
CA ASP A 211 5.94 6.27 16.42
C ASP A 211 6.77 7.03 15.35
N ARG A 212 7.78 6.38 14.75
CA ARG A 212 8.67 6.99 13.75
C ARG A 212 8.42 6.51 12.33
N ALA A 213 7.25 5.93 12.07
CA ALA A 213 6.87 5.43 10.76
C ALA A 213 6.19 6.51 9.90
N ARG A 214 5.66 6.11 8.76
CA ARG A 214 5.01 7.03 7.82
C ARG A 214 3.62 7.44 8.33
N PRO A 215 3.28 8.74 8.39
CA PRO A 215 1.95 9.21 8.77
C PRO A 215 0.85 8.50 7.97
N SER A 216 -0.20 8.07 8.66
CA SER A 216 -1.27 7.29 8.08
C SER A 216 -2.60 7.65 8.73
N GLN A 217 -3.64 7.89 7.91
CA GLN A 217 -4.94 8.34 8.36
C GLN A 217 -6.06 7.55 7.68
N THR A 218 -6.98 7.00 8.49
CA THR A 218 -8.17 6.27 8.05
C THR A 218 -9.39 6.81 8.80
N GLY A 219 -10.32 7.42 8.08
CA GLY A 219 -11.66 7.73 8.61
C GLY A 219 -12.53 6.47 8.60
N TYR A 220 -13.46 6.34 9.53
CA TYR A 220 -14.46 5.29 9.52
C TYR A 220 -15.81 5.81 10.01
N GLU A 221 -16.88 5.18 9.52
CA GLU A 221 -18.25 5.41 9.94
C GLU A 221 -19.00 4.05 9.93
N THR A 222 -19.76 3.77 10.99
CA THR A 222 -20.59 2.57 11.08
C THR A 222 -21.83 2.73 10.21
N VAL A 223 -21.96 1.86 9.21
CA VAL A 223 -23.10 1.81 8.28
C VAL A 223 -24.21 0.92 8.82
N GLU A 224 -23.83 -0.23 9.40
CA GLU A 224 -24.78 -1.20 9.96
C GLU A 224 -24.13 -1.92 11.15
N GLN A 225 -24.90 -2.14 12.21
CA GLN A 225 -24.43 -2.85 13.41
C GLN A 225 -25.17 -4.15 13.60
N PHE A 226 -24.44 -5.21 13.92
CA PHE A 226 -24.93 -6.54 14.23
C PHE A 226 -24.65 -6.89 15.70
N SER A 227 -25.02 -8.11 16.13
CA SER A 227 -24.86 -8.55 17.52
C SER A 227 -23.39 -8.55 17.99
N ASP A 228 -22.46 -9.03 17.15
CA ASP A 228 -21.03 -9.15 17.47
C ASP A 228 -20.11 -8.57 16.39
N ALA A 229 -20.67 -7.82 15.45
CA ALA A 229 -19.97 -7.24 14.31
C ALA A 229 -20.54 -5.87 13.93
N ALA A 230 -19.82 -5.12 13.09
CA ALA A 230 -20.29 -3.91 12.43
C ALA A 230 -19.75 -3.80 11.00
N LEU A 231 -20.59 -3.34 10.08
CA LEU A 231 -20.17 -2.92 8.75
C LEU A 231 -19.76 -1.45 8.80
N LEU A 232 -18.53 -1.17 8.41
CA LEU A 232 -17.99 0.19 8.38
C LEU A 232 -17.78 0.63 6.94
N GLU A 233 -18.06 1.90 6.65
CA GLU A 233 -17.47 2.61 5.52
C GLU A 233 -16.16 3.24 6.00
N CYS A 234 -15.04 2.90 5.35
CA CYS A 234 -13.72 3.43 5.66
C CYS A 234 -13.26 4.38 4.56
N ARG A 235 -12.87 5.60 4.93
CA ARG A 235 -12.23 6.58 4.04
C ARG A 235 -10.72 6.49 4.13
N LEU A 236 -10.06 6.14 3.03
CA LEU A 236 -8.61 5.97 2.98
C LEU A 236 -7.92 7.29 2.57
N ILE A 237 -7.49 8.09 3.54
CA ILE A 237 -6.84 9.41 3.32
C ILE A 237 -5.40 9.23 2.85
N THR A 238 -4.69 8.27 3.41
CA THR A 238 -3.36 7.80 2.97
C THR A 238 -3.45 6.35 2.50
N GLY A 239 -2.48 5.85 1.74
CA GLY A 239 -2.50 4.47 1.20
C GLY A 239 -1.24 3.69 1.57
N ARG A 240 -1.10 3.25 2.85
CA ARG A 240 -0.02 2.37 3.26
C ARG A 240 -0.43 0.90 3.12
N THR A 241 0.55 0.03 2.95
CA THR A 241 0.31 -1.42 2.91
C THR A 241 -0.47 -1.85 4.15
N HIS A 242 -1.54 -2.63 3.97
CA HIS A 242 -2.44 -3.16 5.01
C HIS A 242 -3.07 -2.08 5.93
N GLN A 243 -3.14 -0.80 5.51
CA GLN A 243 -3.46 0.31 6.40
C GLN A 243 -4.79 0.15 7.15
N ILE A 244 -5.90 -0.11 6.45
CA ILE A 244 -7.22 -0.25 7.08
C ILE A 244 -7.19 -1.43 8.06
N ARG A 245 -6.60 -2.55 7.67
CA ARG A 245 -6.47 -3.77 8.47
C ARG A 245 -5.72 -3.53 9.79
N VAL A 246 -4.54 -2.86 9.70
CA VAL A 246 -3.71 -2.51 10.87
C VAL A 246 -4.44 -1.50 11.76
N HIS A 247 -5.02 -0.46 11.20
CA HIS A 247 -5.70 0.58 11.96
C HIS A 247 -6.90 0.04 12.73
N LEU A 248 -7.79 -0.71 12.07
CA LEU A 248 -8.98 -1.27 12.72
C LEU A 248 -8.61 -2.32 13.77
N SER A 249 -7.60 -3.15 13.51
CA SER A 249 -7.08 -4.09 14.51
C SER A 249 -6.52 -3.37 15.73
N ALA A 250 -5.78 -2.28 15.54
CA ALA A 250 -5.17 -1.52 16.63
C ALA A 250 -6.18 -0.81 17.54
N VAL A 251 -7.36 -0.47 17.01
CA VAL A 251 -8.45 0.11 17.83
C VAL A 251 -9.40 -0.95 18.41
N GLY A 252 -9.07 -2.25 18.23
CA GLY A 252 -9.82 -3.34 18.84
C GLY A 252 -10.96 -3.91 17.99
N HIS A 253 -11.08 -3.47 16.74
CA HIS A 253 -12.12 -3.91 15.80
C HIS A 253 -11.49 -4.50 14.52
N PRO A 254 -10.81 -5.66 14.60
CA PRO A 254 -10.17 -6.27 13.44
C PRO A 254 -11.20 -6.65 12.38
N ILE A 255 -10.77 -6.67 11.12
CA ILE A 255 -11.62 -7.07 10.00
C ILE A 255 -11.94 -8.57 10.10
N ALA A 256 -13.18 -8.93 9.88
CA ALA A 256 -13.66 -10.31 9.84
C ALA A 256 -12.90 -11.15 8.81
N GLY A 257 -12.46 -12.34 9.18
CA GLY A 257 -11.71 -13.25 8.32
C GLY A 257 -10.25 -12.83 8.04
N ASP A 258 -9.77 -11.73 8.63
CA ASP A 258 -8.36 -11.33 8.51
C ASP A 258 -7.47 -12.20 9.39
N THR A 259 -6.81 -13.19 8.79
CA THR A 259 -5.93 -14.13 9.51
C THR A 259 -4.61 -13.51 9.96
N MET A 260 -4.24 -12.34 9.41
CA MET A 260 -2.98 -11.69 9.76
C MET A 260 -3.13 -10.69 10.92
N TYR A 261 -4.22 -9.91 10.95
CA TYR A 261 -4.43 -8.84 11.92
C TYR A 261 -5.65 -9.05 12.81
N GLY A 262 -6.44 -10.06 12.55
CA GLY A 262 -7.68 -10.36 13.24
C GLY A 262 -7.82 -11.82 13.62
N MET A 263 -9.03 -12.31 13.52
CA MET A 263 -9.39 -13.68 13.85
C MET A 263 -10.07 -14.36 12.66
N PRO A 264 -9.82 -15.63 12.44
CA PRO A 264 -10.60 -16.42 11.49
C PRO A 264 -12.07 -16.46 11.94
N THR A 265 -12.97 -16.53 10.99
CA THR A 265 -14.39 -16.78 11.20
C THR A 265 -14.85 -17.90 10.26
N PRO A 266 -15.82 -18.74 10.65
CA PRO A 266 -16.32 -19.79 9.75
C PRO A 266 -17.06 -19.23 8.53
N LEU A 267 -17.50 -17.97 8.58
CA LEU A 267 -18.38 -17.36 7.59
C LEU A 267 -17.63 -16.78 6.37
N ILE A 268 -16.34 -16.48 6.52
CA ILE A 268 -15.49 -15.98 5.41
C ILE A 268 -14.03 -16.35 5.65
N ASN A 269 -13.31 -16.74 4.59
CA ASN A 269 -11.93 -17.25 4.66
C ASN A 269 -10.84 -16.20 4.29
N ARG A 270 -11.25 -14.94 4.13
CA ARG A 270 -10.38 -13.80 3.80
C ARG A 270 -10.86 -12.55 4.53
N GLN A 271 -10.04 -11.50 4.55
CA GLN A 271 -10.50 -10.22 5.07
C GLN A 271 -11.75 -9.72 4.33
N ALA A 272 -12.83 -9.46 5.05
CA ALA A 272 -14.07 -8.86 4.54
C ALA A 272 -13.85 -7.36 4.29
N LEU A 273 -13.01 -7.05 3.29
CA LEU A 273 -12.61 -5.70 2.89
C LEU A 273 -12.80 -5.55 1.38
N HIS A 274 -13.49 -4.47 0.98
CA HIS A 274 -13.85 -4.21 -0.41
C HIS A 274 -13.75 -2.71 -0.75
N ALA A 275 -13.02 -2.35 -1.80
CA ALA A 275 -12.93 -0.99 -2.31
C ALA A 275 -14.20 -0.65 -3.11
N THR A 276 -15.16 0.01 -2.46
CA THR A 276 -16.53 0.15 -2.96
C THR A 276 -16.77 1.40 -3.79
N ARG A 277 -16.07 2.52 -3.47
CA ARG A 277 -16.24 3.79 -4.20
C ARG A 277 -14.90 4.47 -4.41
N LEU A 278 -14.75 5.01 -5.61
CA LEU A 278 -13.59 5.78 -6.03
C LEU A 278 -14.06 7.05 -6.73
N THR A 279 -13.66 8.22 -6.21
CA THR A 279 -13.87 9.50 -6.87
C THR A 279 -12.53 10.12 -7.21
N ILE A 280 -12.36 10.49 -8.48
CA ILE A 280 -11.16 11.13 -9.03
C ILE A 280 -11.55 12.29 -9.94
N ARG A 281 -10.59 13.12 -10.32
CA ARG A 281 -10.70 13.92 -11.54
C ARG A 281 -10.15 13.10 -12.71
N HIS A 282 -10.91 13.05 -13.79
CA HIS A 282 -10.48 12.35 -14.99
C HIS A 282 -9.18 12.99 -15.52
N PRO A 283 -8.11 12.20 -15.78
CA PRO A 283 -6.78 12.75 -16.07
C PRO A 283 -6.68 13.63 -17.32
N VAL A 284 -7.60 13.47 -18.27
CA VAL A 284 -7.61 14.23 -19.52
C VAL A 284 -8.69 15.30 -19.55
N SER A 285 -9.94 14.96 -19.21
CA SER A 285 -11.06 15.92 -19.28
C SER A 285 -11.16 16.82 -18.03
N ASP A 286 -10.45 16.49 -16.94
CA ASP A 286 -10.55 17.12 -15.62
C ASP A 286 -11.97 17.10 -14.99
N GLU A 287 -12.88 16.31 -15.56
CA GLU A 287 -14.22 16.15 -15.01
C GLU A 287 -14.22 15.20 -13.81
N PRO A 288 -15.08 15.43 -12.80
CA PRO A 288 -15.21 14.50 -11.68
C PRO A 288 -15.79 13.17 -12.16
N LEU A 289 -15.09 12.08 -11.88
CA LEU A 289 -15.50 10.71 -12.18
C LEU A 289 -15.67 9.94 -10.86
N THR A 290 -16.90 9.48 -10.60
CA THR A 290 -17.22 8.62 -9.45
C THR A 290 -17.65 7.25 -9.93
N LEU A 291 -16.96 6.23 -9.42
CA LEU A 291 -17.20 4.84 -9.75
C LEU A 291 -17.55 4.07 -8.49
N GLU A 292 -18.43 3.10 -8.62
CA GLU A 292 -18.88 2.25 -7.52
C GLU A 292 -18.84 0.78 -7.91
N SER A 293 -18.50 -0.07 -6.94
CA SER A 293 -18.63 -1.51 -7.02
C SER A 293 -19.27 -2.03 -5.73
N GLY A 294 -20.28 -2.86 -5.87
CA GLY A 294 -20.94 -3.50 -4.74
C GLY A 294 -20.09 -4.64 -4.15
N PRO A 295 -20.30 -5.00 -2.88
CA PRO A 295 -19.56 -6.08 -2.26
C PRO A 295 -19.75 -7.41 -3.02
N PRO A 296 -18.70 -8.25 -3.13
CA PRO A 296 -18.77 -9.53 -3.83
C PRO A 296 -19.67 -10.54 -3.10
N ALA A 297 -20.01 -11.65 -3.76
CA ALA A 297 -20.99 -12.60 -3.29
C ALA A 297 -20.69 -13.16 -1.89
N ASP A 298 -19.44 -13.47 -1.58
CA ASP A 298 -19.03 -13.97 -0.25
C ASP A 298 -19.28 -12.95 0.87
N VAL A 299 -19.04 -11.67 0.63
CA VAL A 299 -19.33 -10.59 1.59
C VAL A 299 -20.84 -10.36 1.69
N ARG A 300 -21.58 -10.41 0.56
CA ARG A 300 -23.06 -10.31 0.60
C ARG A 300 -23.71 -11.44 1.39
N ASN A 301 -23.22 -12.67 1.18
CA ASN A 301 -23.72 -13.83 1.93
C ASN A 301 -23.41 -13.67 3.43
N LEU A 302 -22.19 -13.27 3.78
CA LEU A 302 -21.82 -12.99 5.16
C LEU A 302 -22.75 -11.96 5.82
N LEU A 303 -23.04 -10.85 5.13
CA LEU A 303 -23.98 -9.83 5.63
C LEU A 303 -25.41 -10.38 5.78
N SER A 304 -25.87 -11.29 4.90
CA SER A 304 -27.17 -11.93 5.03
C SER A 304 -27.26 -12.80 6.29
N HIS A 305 -26.25 -13.64 6.54
CA HIS A 305 -26.18 -14.46 7.76
C HIS A 305 -26.21 -13.60 9.04
N LEU A 306 -25.47 -12.50 9.07
CA LEU A 306 -25.50 -11.59 10.24
C LEU A 306 -26.84 -10.89 10.43
N ARG A 307 -27.55 -10.54 9.35
CA ARG A 307 -28.91 -9.96 9.39
C ARG A 307 -29.96 -10.97 9.86
N GLU A 308 -29.74 -12.24 9.62
CA GLU A 308 -30.55 -13.35 10.12
C GLU A 308 -30.25 -13.70 11.58
N GLY A 309 -29.29 -13.01 12.22
CA GLY A 309 -28.93 -13.15 13.63
C GLY A 309 -27.81 -14.14 13.91
N GLU A 310 -27.14 -14.67 12.90
CA GLU A 310 -25.95 -15.49 13.12
C GLU A 310 -24.81 -14.62 13.70
N LEU A 311 -23.99 -15.24 14.54
CA LEU A 311 -22.83 -14.58 15.12
C LEU A 311 -21.61 -14.73 14.21
N LEU A 312 -20.85 -13.65 14.02
CA LEU A 312 -19.64 -13.64 13.21
C LEU A 312 -18.59 -14.64 13.70
N LEU A 313 -18.41 -14.74 15.00
CA LEU A 313 -17.45 -15.63 15.64
C LEU A 313 -18.05 -16.96 16.11
N GLY A 314 -19.37 -17.17 15.94
CA GLY A 314 -20.09 -18.28 16.54
C GLY A 314 -19.92 -18.27 18.07
N ASP A 315 -19.71 -19.45 18.67
CA ASP A 315 -19.49 -19.58 20.11
C ASP A 315 -18.08 -19.21 20.61
N GLN A 316 -17.22 -18.66 19.74
CA GLN A 316 -15.86 -18.30 20.14
C GLN A 316 -15.85 -17.04 21.02
N PRO A 317 -15.13 -17.03 22.15
CA PRO A 317 -15.07 -15.85 23.00
C PRO A 317 -14.29 -14.72 22.31
N VAL A 318 -14.85 -13.52 22.30
CA VAL A 318 -14.15 -12.31 21.83
C VAL A 318 -12.93 -12.07 22.74
N PRO A 319 -11.70 -12.02 22.20
CA PRO A 319 -10.50 -11.83 23.01
C PRO A 319 -10.51 -10.51 23.77
N ARG A 320 -10.34 -10.55 25.08
CA ARG A 320 -10.25 -9.35 25.95
C ARG A 320 -8.96 -8.55 25.81
N THR A 321 -7.98 -9.02 25.05
CA THR A 321 -6.59 -8.49 25.05
C THR A 321 -6.37 -7.20 24.26
N GLN A 322 -7.38 -6.68 23.57
CA GLN A 322 -7.18 -5.49 22.73
C GLN A 322 -7.71 -4.17 23.34
N ARG A 323 -8.40 -4.19 24.48
CA ARG A 323 -8.87 -2.96 25.16
C ARG A 323 -7.74 -2.12 25.76
N ALA A 324 -6.63 -2.74 26.18
CA ALA A 324 -5.54 -2.02 26.84
C ALA A 324 -4.69 -1.12 25.91
N SER A 325 -4.60 -1.44 24.61
CA SER A 325 -3.86 -0.63 23.64
C SER A 325 -4.65 0.59 23.12
N ALA A 326 -5.98 0.49 23.04
CA ALA A 326 -6.87 1.59 22.65
C ALA A 326 -6.89 2.70 23.70
N ASP A 327 -6.93 2.36 24.99
CA ASP A 327 -6.87 3.31 26.11
C ASP A 327 -5.51 4.04 26.19
N ALA A 328 -4.41 3.39 25.83
CA ALA A 328 -3.08 3.99 25.79
C ALA A 328 -2.94 5.02 24.65
N ALA A 329 -3.51 4.75 23.48
CA ALA A 329 -3.50 5.67 22.34
C ALA A 329 -4.40 6.91 22.62
N HIS A 330 -5.55 6.69 23.26
CA HIS A 330 -6.49 7.77 23.61
C HIS A 330 -6.00 8.69 24.73
N ARG A 331 -5.26 8.14 25.72
CA ARG A 331 -4.66 8.94 26.82
C ARG A 331 -3.51 9.82 26.35
N ARG A 332 -2.73 9.40 25.36
CA ARG A 332 -1.60 10.18 24.81
C ARG A 332 -2.07 11.37 23.96
N SER A 333 -3.20 11.27 23.24
CA SER A 333 -3.76 12.38 22.46
C SER A 333 -4.29 13.52 23.35
N ARG A 334 -4.73 13.22 24.60
CA ARG A 334 -5.22 14.22 25.56
C ARG A 334 -4.13 14.90 26.38
N SER A 335 -2.94 14.29 26.52
CA SER A 335 -1.84 14.88 27.30
C SER A 335 -1.02 15.93 26.52
N GLY A 336 -1.13 15.99 25.18
CA GLY A 336 -0.41 16.95 24.34
C GLY A 336 -0.99 18.37 24.29
N SER A 337 -2.21 18.63 24.83
CA SER A 337 -2.88 19.94 24.72
C SER A 337 -2.79 20.81 25.98
N ARG A 338 -2.16 20.37 27.07
CA ARG A 338 -1.99 21.17 28.27
C ARG A 338 -0.51 21.54 28.51
N GLY A 339 -0.05 22.61 27.87
CA GLY A 339 1.27 23.13 28.20
C GLY A 339 1.83 24.21 27.29
N ARG A 340 1.13 25.30 27.07
CA ARG A 340 1.76 26.60 26.71
C ARG A 340 0.90 27.77 27.12
N ARG A 341 0.83 28.04 28.44
CA ARG A 341 0.52 29.39 28.93
C ARG A 341 1.83 30.18 28.95
N ARG A 342 1.96 31.15 28.06
CA ARG A 342 3.01 32.17 28.06
C ARG A 342 2.93 32.99 29.35
N ARG A 343 4.00 32.96 30.13
CA ARG A 343 4.23 33.89 31.24
C ARG A 343 4.84 35.17 30.66
N THR A 344 4.04 36.20 30.53
CA THR A 344 4.52 37.56 30.29
C THR A 344 5.09 38.11 31.61
N GLN A 345 6.40 38.24 31.71
CA GLN A 345 7.03 39.07 32.76
C GLN A 345 7.18 40.48 32.23
N ARG A 346 6.51 41.42 32.94
CA ARG A 346 6.82 42.86 32.87
C ARG A 346 8.09 43.09 33.71
N ILE A 347 9.04 43.79 33.12
CA ILE A 347 10.16 44.41 33.85
C ILE A 347 9.99 45.92 33.74
N ARG A 348 10.12 46.59 34.89
CA ARG A 348 10.23 48.04 35.01
C ARG A 348 11.65 48.46 34.62
#